data_3fdab7275099163126d929b9ca1b5079
#
_entry.id   3fdab7275099163126d929b9ca1b5079
#
_cell.length_a   1.000
_cell.length_b   1.000
_cell.length_c   1.000
_cell.angle_alpha   90.00
_cell.angle_beta   90.00
_cell.angle_gamma   90.00
#
_symmetry.space_group_name_H-M   'P 1'
#
loop_
_entity.id
_entity.type
_entity.pdbx_description
1 polymer ?
#
loop_
_entity_poly.entity_id
_entity_poly.type
_entity_poly.pdbx_seq_one_letter_code
_entity_poly.pdbx_strand_id
1 'polypeptide(L)'
;ADPDLPGTGGITPFMWAAVLNNSDPEQEKIALALLDAGNPDLKRRLNAHARGTGFSSLSTAILKRLIEAGCDVNERFFVSKQSPLHLLCTREEPPERVIPLIELLIKAGADPNQLDVDGLTPLMACNSPEIALCLMNNGANPSLRNEDGQTAYDFHMKNGYREIAEAIKKWQSAQKKTARDQ
;
A
#
# COMPACT_ATOMS: atom_id res chain seq x y z
N ALA A 1 -14.74 27.72 6.16
CA ALA A 1 -13.47 27.60 5.41
C ALA A 1 -13.63 26.46 4.42
N ASP A 2 -13.19 26.64 3.20
CA ASP A 2 -13.23 25.61 2.16
C ASP A 2 -12.21 24.51 2.54
N PRO A 3 -12.65 23.25 2.76
CA PRO A 3 -11.77 22.16 3.17
C PRO A 3 -10.78 21.76 2.07
N ASP A 4 -10.96 22.29 0.86
CA ASP A 4 -10.20 21.95 -0.34
C ASP A 4 -9.18 23.00 -0.74
N LEU A 5 -9.17 24.17 -0.11
CA LEU A 5 -8.17 25.20 -0.37
C LEU A 5 -6.81 24.76 0.18
N PRO A 6 -5.81 24.57 -0.70
CA PRO A 6 -4.46 24.25 -0.23
C PRO A 6 -3.86 25.44 0.50
N GLY A 7 -3.30 25.18 1.67
CA GLY A 7 -2.45 26.14 2.38
C GLY A 7 -1.08 26.32 1.70
N THR A 8 -0.17 27.01 2.39
CA THR A 8 1.23 27.14 1.97
C THR A 8 1.86 25.76 1.78
N GLY A 9 2.38 25.48 0.58
CA GLY A 9 2.96 24.18 0.23
C GLY A 9 2.00 23.19 -0.42
N GLY A 10 0.77 23.59 -0.77
CA GLY A 10 -0.18 22.73 -1.45
C GLY A 10 -0.89 21.68 -0.57
N ILE A 11 -0.74 21.81 0.75
CA ILE A 11 -1.32 20.87 1.74
C ILE A 11 -2.73 21.33 2.10
N THR A 12 -3.73 20.45 1.90
CA THR A 12 -5.12 20.74 2.30
C THR A 12 -5.36 20.44 3.78
N PRO A 13 -6.39 21.00 4.42
CA PRO A 13 -6.77 20.65 5.80
C PRO A 13 -6.97 19.15 6.01
N PHE A 14 -7.53 18.47 5.04
CA PHE A 14 -7.67 17.01 5.07
C PHE A 14 -6.31 16.32 5.08
N MET A 15 -5.37 16.76 4.24
CA MET A 15 -4.00 16.23 4.22
C MET A 15 -3.33 16.40 5.58
N TRP A 16 -3.50 17.54 6.22
CA TRP A 16 -3.01 17.77 7.58
C TRP A 16 -3.62 16.79 8.58
N ALA A 17 -4.94 16.65 8.58
CA ALA A 17 -5.64 15.76 9.50
C ALA A 17 -5.26 14.28 9.27
N ALA A 18 -5.12 13.85 8.02
CA ALA A 18 -4.73 12.49 7.69
C ALA A 18 -3.28 12.16 8.03
N VAL A 19 -2.37 13.15 7.90
CA VAL A 19 -0.94 12.99 8.22
C VAL A 19 -0.70 12.95 9.73
N LEU A 20 -1.45 13.77 10.49
CA LEU A 20 -1.33 13.83 11.95
C LEU A 20 -2.05 12.68 12.65
N ASN A 21 -2.75 11.82 11.90
CA ASN A 21 -3.53 10.69 12.45
C ASN A 21 -2.63 9.54 12.93
N ASN A 22 -1.61 9.87 13.69
CA ASN A 22 -0.70 8.88 14.28
C ASN A 22 -1.35 8.22 15.52
N SER A 23 -2.53 7.59 15.32
CA SER A 23 -3.31 6.89 16.35
C SER A 23 -4.15 7.79 17.29
N ASP A 24 -4.39 9.05 16.93
CA ASP A 24 -5.29 9.93 17.68
C ASP A 24 -6.73 9.82 17.13
N PRO A 25 -7.70 9.28 17.88
CA PRO A 25 -9.08 9.13 17.45
C PRO A 25 -9.77 10.45 17.07
N GLU A 26 -9.36 11.56 17.66
CA GLU A 26 -9.94 12.88 17.35
C GLU A 26 -9.46 13.38 15.99
N GLN A 27 -8.20 13.13 15.63
CA GLN A 27 -7.66 13.45 14.30
C GLN A 27 -8.36 12.63 13.21
N GLU A 28 -8.64 11.36 13.49
CA GLU A 28 -9.40 10.51 12.56
C GLU A 28 -10.80 11.05 12.31
N LYS A 29 -11.52 11.46 13.37
CA LYS A 29 -12.84 12.10 13.25
C LYS A 29 -12.80 13.37 12.41
N ILE A 30 -11.78 14.20 12.63
CA ILE A 30 -11.58 15.44 11.86
C ILE A 30 -11.33 15.10 10.37
N ALA A 31 -10.46 14.13 10.08
CA ALA A 31 -10.18 13.70 8.72
C ALA A 31 -11.44 13.16 8.03
N LEU A 32 -12.22 12.33 8.70
CA LEU A 32 -13.48 11.80 8.18
C LEU A 32 -14.51 12.91 7.95
N ALA A 33 -14.66 13.84 8.89
CA ALA A 33 -15.56 14.98 8.73
C ALA A 33 -15.16 15.90 7.56
N LEU A 34 -13.87 16.09 7.32
CA LEU A 34 -13.36 16.84 6.17
C LEU A 34 -13.59 16.09 4.86
N LEU A 35 -13.51 14.75 4.85
CA LEU A 35 -13.89 13.94 3.69
C LEU A 35 -15.38 14.05 3.37
N ASP A 36 -16.24 14.04 4.40
CA ASP A 36 -17.69 14.15 4.23
C ASP A 36 -18.14 15.55 3.81
N ALA A 37 -17.44 16.60 4.25
CA ALA A 37 -17.68 17.99 3.90
C ALA A 37 -17.06 18.40 2.54
N GLY A 38 -16.20 17.56 1.99
CA GLY A 38 -15.40 17.90 0.82
C GLY A 38 -16.10 17.66 -0.52
N ASN A 39 -15.51 18.28 -1.54
CA ASN A 39 -15.93 18.25 -2.94
C ASN A 39 -15.87 16.82 -3.52
N PRO A 40 -16.76 16.46 -4.46
CA PRO A 40 -16.75 15.17 -5.19
C PRO A 40 -15.46 14.86 -5.96
N ASP A 41 -14.51 15.78 -6.08
CA ASP A 41 -13.20 15.55 -6.70
C ASP A 41 -12.17 14.87 -5.75
N LEU A 42 -12.67 14.00 -4.87
CA LEU A 42 -11.85 13.16 -3.97
C LEU A 42 -10.86 12.26 -4.72
N LYS A 43 -11.12 11.96 -6.00
CA LYS A 43 -10.22 11.17 -6.87
C LYS A 43 -8.83 11.78 -7.02
N ARG A 44 -8.73 13.12 -7.02
CA ARG A 44 -7.43 13.83 -7.06
C ARG A 44 -6.68 13.80 -5.74
N ARG A 45 -7.35 13.51 -4.63
CA ARG A 45 -6.80 13.66 -3.29
C ARG A 45 -6.00 12.46 -2.82
N LEU A 46 -6.36 11.25 -3.23
CA LEU A 46 -5.52 10.07 -2.96
C LEU A 46 -4.12 10.30 -3.53
N ASN A 47 -4.05 10.81 -4.74
CA ASN A 47 -2.81 11.09 -5.45
C ASN A 47 -2.01 12.25 -4.86
N ALA A 48 -2.69 13.29 -4.39
CA ALA A 48 -2.05 14.42 -3.74
C ALA A 48 -1.46 14.01 -2.37
N HIS A 49 -2.16 13.17 -1.61
CA HIS A 49 -1.69 12.65 -0.32
C HIS A 49 -0.44 11.82 -0.44
N ALA A 50 -0.40 10.99 -1.42
CA ALA A 50 0.72 10.14 -1.66
C ALA A 50 1.99 10.90 -2.08
N ARG A 51 1.89 12.15 -2.55
CA ARG A 51 3.06 12.97 -2.96
C ARG A 51 3.83 13.61 -1.82
N GLY A 52 3.24 13.80 -0.67
CA GLY A 52 3.85 14.66 0.37
C GLY A 52 4.29 13.96 1.64
N THR A 53 3.48 13.09 2.20
CA THR A 53 3.72 12.52 3.53
C THR A 53 3.13 11.12 3.67
N GLY A 54 2.58 10.64 2.59
CA GLY A 54 2.33 9.25 2.47
C GLY A 54 1.09 8.71 3.16
N PHE A 55 0.80 7.59 2.69
CA PHE A 55 0.00 6.55 3.29
C PHE A 55 0.45 6.14 4.71
N SER A 56 1.50 6.80 5.27
CA SER A 56 2.16 6.39 6.51
C SER A 56 1.29 6.50 7.77
N SER A 57 0.19 7.24 7.72
CA SER A 57 -0.71 7.40 8.87
C SER A 57 -2.18 7.13 8.53
N LEU A 58 -2.46 6.51 7.38
CA LEU A 58 -3.82 6.26 6.96
C LEU A 58 -4.45 5.17 7.83
N SER A 59 -5.55 5.50 8.52
CA SER A 59 -6.35 4.50 9.21
C SER A 59 -7.20 3.69 8.23
N THR A 60 -7.60 2.50 8.65
CA THR A 60 -8.49 1.63 7.87
C THR A 60 -9.82 2.35 7.54
N ALA A 61 -10.34 3.19 8.45
CA ALA A 61 -11.58 3.92 8.24
C ALA A 61 -11.43 4.99 7.13
N ILE A 62 -10.34 5.76 7.15
CA ILE A 62 -10.07 6.77 6.13
C ILE A 62 -9.86 6.09 4.77
N LEU A 63 -9.05 5.03 4.70
CA LEU A 63 -8.82 4.30 3.45
C LEU A 63 -10.13 3.74 2.88
N LYS A 64 -10.99 3.15 3.73
CA LYS A 64 -12.30 2.66 3.32
C LYS A 64 -13.16 3.76 2.72
N ARG A 65 -13.24 4.93 3.37
CA ARG A 65 -14.00 6.09 2.86
C ARG A 65 -13.46 6.60 1.53
N LEU A 66 -12.15 6.63 1.34
CA LEU A 66 -11.52 7.02 0.08
C LEU A 66 -11.87 6.03 -1.05
N ILE A 67 -11.84 4.73 -0.78
CA ILE A 67 -12.25 3.68 -1.73
C ILE A 67 -13.74 3.83 -2.08
N GLU A 68 -14.61 4.02 -1.09
CA GLU A 68 -16.06 4.25 -1.29
C GLU A 68 -16.33 5.51 -2.12
N ALA A 69 -15.49 6.52 -2.00
CA ALA A 69 -15.54 7.74 -2.82
C ALA A 69 -15.04 7.52 -4.26
N GLY A 70 -14.56 6.33 -4.61
CA GLY A 70 -14.15 5.95 -5.95
C GLY A 70 -12.74 6.37 -6.32
N CYS A 71 -11.83 6.46 -5.33
CA CYS A 71 -10.42 6.67 -5.59
C CYS A 71 -9.81 5.51 -6.38
N ASP A 72 -8.90 5.82 -7.31
CA ASP A 72 -8.17 4.81 -8.05
C ASP A 72 -7.09 4.18 -7.14
N VAL A 73 -7.32 2.92 -6.76
CA VAL A 73 -6.40 2.15 -5.90
C VAL A 73 -5.14 1.66 -6.63
N ASN A 74 -5.10 1.80 -7.97
CA ASN A 74 -3.97 1.43 -8.81
C ASN A 74 -3.21 2.64 -9.35
N GLU A 75 -3.57 3.86 -8.93
CA GLU A 75 -2.89 5.03 -9.41
C GLU A 75 -1.41 5.05 -9.03
N ARG A 76 -0.57 5.34 -10.04
CA ARG A 76 0.89 5.31 -9.92
C ARG A 76 1.43 6.70 -9.65
N PHE A 77 2.33 6.81 -8.68
CA PHE A 77 3.06 8.06 -8.44
C PHE A 77 3.87 8.48 -9.65
N PHE A 78 3.85 9.79 -9.94
CA PHE A 78 4.44 10.30 -11.18
C PHE A 78 5.92 9.94 -11.35
N VAL A 79 6.71 10.04 -10.30
CA VAL A 79 8.17 9.79 -10.34
C VAL A 79 8.50 8.32 -10.11
N SER A 80 8.08 7.78 -8.96
CA SER A 80 8.47 6.42 -8.54
C SER A 80 7.66 5.31 -9.22
N LYS A 81 6.53 5.66 -9.89
CA LYS A 81 5.57 4.68 -10.42
C LYS A 81 5.03 3.69 -9.38
N GLN A 82 5.27 3.93 -8.12
CA GLN A 82 4.72 3.12 -7.02
C GLN A 82 3.20 3.24 -6.95
N SER A 83 2.52 2.14 -6.69
CA SER A 83 1.10 2.12 -6.35
C SER A 83 0.89 2.32 -4.84
N PRO A 84 -0.35 2.61 -4.39
CA PRO A 84 -0.69 2.63 -2.97
C PRO A 84 -0.25 1.35 -2.23
N LEU A 85 -0.32 0.20 -2.90
CA LEU A 85 0.08 -1.08 -2.33
C LEU A 85 1.59 -1.15 -2.07
N HIS A 86 2.45 -0.62 -2.97
CA HIS A 86 3.89 -0.52 -2.72
C HIS A 86 4.19 0.28 -1.46
N LEU A 87 3.53 1.42 -1.30
CA LEU A 87 3.76 2.30 -0.16
C LEU A 87 3.33 1.67 1.17
N LEU A 88 2.24 0.90 1.18
CA LEU A 88 1.85 0.14 2.38
C LEU A 88 2.88 -0.93 2.73
N CYS A 89 3.44 -1.61 1.73
CA CYS A 89 4.39 -2.69 1.94
C CYS A 89 5.74 -2.23 2.52
N THR A 90 6.12 -0.96 2.31
CA THR A 90 7.38 -0.37 2.82
C THR A 90 7.24 0.27 4.20
N ARG A 91 6.06 0.27 4.82
CA ARG A 91 5.82 0.92 6.11
C ARG A 91 6.57 0.23 7.25
N GLU A 92 7.16 1.02 8.14
CA GLU A 92 7.85 0.54 9.35
C GLU A 92 6.89 0.22 10.51
N GLU A 93 5.58 0.21 10.25
CA GLU A 93 4.58 -0.14 11.24
C GLU A 93 4.46 -1.65 11.44
N PRO A 94 3.95 -2.10 12.60
CA PRO A 94 3.71 -3.51 12.85
C PRO A 94 2.78 -4.12 11.79
N PRO A 95 3.08 -5.34 11.29
CA PRO A 95 2.29 -6.00 10.24
C PRO A 95 0.79 -6.06 10.54
N GLU A 96 0.41 -6.19 11.81
CA GLU A 96 -0.97 -6.25 12.26
C GLU A 96 -1.78 -4.98 11.93
N ARG A 97 -1.10 -3.84 11.78
CA ARG A 97 -1.72 -2.59 11.34
C ARG A 97 -1.75 -2.44 9.83
N VAL A 98 -0.75 -2.96 9.15
CA VAL A 98 -0.56 -2.79 7.70
C VAL A 98 -1.40 -3.80 6.91
N ILE A 99 -1.44 -5.07 7.36
CA ILE A 99 -2.14 -6.16 6.67
C ILE A 99 -3.62 -5.83 6.37
N PRO A 100 -4.42 -5.31 7.32
CA PRO A 100 -5.82 -4.95 7.03
C PRO A 100 -5.97 -3.88 5.93
N LEU A 101 -5.01 -2.97 5.80
CA LEU A 101 -4.99 -1.95 4.74
C LEU A 101 -4.65 -2.58 3.38
N ILE A 102 -3.68 -3.50 3.34
CA ILE A 102 -3.31 -4.26 2.14
C ILE A 102 -4.52 -5.06 1.64
N GLU A 103 -5.16 -5.82 2.52
CA GLU A 103 -6.34 -6.63 2.18
C GLU A 103 -7.49 -5.75 1.67
N LEU A 104 -7.71 -4.59 2.28
CA LEU A 104 -8.73 -3.65 1.86
C LEU A 104 -8.45 -3.10 0.45
N LEU A 105 -7.20 -2.73 0.15
CA LEU A 105 -6.81 -2.29 -1.20
C LEU A 105 -6.99 -3.39 -2.23
N ILE A 106 -6.52 -4.61 -1.95
CA ILE A 106 -6.64 -5.74 -2.90
C ILE A 106 -8.10 -6.08 -3.13
N LYS A 107 -8.93 -6.09 -2.08
CA LYS A 107 -10.38 -6.28 -2.20
C LYS A 107 -11.05 -5.19 -3.04
N ALA A 108 -10.51 -3.99 -3.04
CA ALA A 108 -10.97 -2.88 -3.87
C ALA A 108 -10.43 -2.91 -5.31
N GLY A 109 -9.63 -3.93 -5.67
CA GLY A 109 -9.08 -4.13 -7.02
C GLY A 109 -7.66 -3.63 -7.21
N ALA A 110 -6.89 -3.41 -6.14
CA ALA A 110 -5.46 -3.12 -6.28
C ALA A 110 -4.71 -4.33 -6.85
N ASP A 111 -3.88 -4.08 -7.85
CA ASP A 111 -3.06 -5.12 -8.48
C ASP A 111 -1.81 -5.41 -7.63
N PRO A 112 -1.69 -6.62 -7.03
CA PRO A 112 -0.54 -6.99 -6.21
C PRO A 112 0.73 -7.25 -7.03
N ASN A 113 0.63 -7.21 -8.36
CA ASN A 113 1.72 -7.49 -9.30
C ASN A 113 2.18 -6.25 -10.09
N GLN A 114 1.65 -5.07 -9.76
CA GLN A 114 2.03 -3.83 -10.42
C GLN A 114 3.52 -3.55 -10.22
N LEU A 115 4.21 -3.08 -11.27
CA LEU A 115 5.63 -2.76 -11.22
C LEU A 115 5.84 -1.26 -10.96
N ASP A 116 6.79 -0.90 -10.13
CA ASP A 116 7.27 0.48 -9.97
C ASP A 116 8.30 0.88 -11.04
N VAL A 117 8.99 2.02 -10.86
CA VAL A 117 9.99 2.53 -11.81
C VAL A 117 11.21 1.62 -11.94
N ASP A 118 11.56 0.87 -10.91
CA ASP A 118 12.70 -0.05 -10.86
C ASP A 118 12.29 -1.50 -11.22
N GLY A 119 11.05 -1.68 -11.69
CA GLY A 119 10.48 -2.98 -12.00
C GLY A 119 10.16 -3.83 -10.76
N LEU A 120 10.10 -3.22 -9.58
CA LEU A 120 9.79 -3.94 -8.34
C LEU A 120 8.27 -4.13 -8.21
N THR A 121 7.88 -5.31 -7.72
CA THR A 121 6.50 -5.58 -7.28
C THR A 121 6.33 -5.19 -5.80
N PRO A 122 5.08 -5.02 -5.29
CA PRO A 122 4.84 -4.87 -3.86
C PRO A 122 5.49 -5.97 -3.00
N LEU A 123 5.54 -7.20 -3.52
CA LEU A 123 6.20 -8.33 -2.85
C LEU A 123 7.73 -8.17 -2.75
N MET A 124 8.37 -7.52 -3.73
CA MET A 124 9.80 -7.19 -3.65
C MET A 124 10.07 -6.01 -2.73
N ALA A 125 9.10 -5.10 -2.59
CA ALA A 125 9.21 -3.92 -1.76
C ALA A 125 8.87 -4.17 -0.28
N CYS A 126 8.25 -5.30 0.07
CA CYS A 126 7.79 -5.55 1.44
C CYS A 126 8.94 -5.74 2.43
N ASN A 127 8.68 -5.37 3.69
CA ASN A 127 9.69 -5.33 4.76
C ASN A 127 9.46 -6.37 5.87
N SER A 128 8.42 -7.23 5.74
CA SER A 128 8.18 -8.31 6.69
C SER A 128 7.68 -9.60 6.05
N PRO A 129 7.99 -10.77 6.65
CA PRO A 129 7.50 -12.06 6.18
C PRO A 129 5.96 -12.17 6.18
N GLU A 130 5.28 -11.56 7.15
CA GLU A 130 3.84 -11.57 7.31
C GLU A 130 3.17 -10.80 6.16
N ILE A 131 3.73 -9.64 5.78
CA ILE A 131 3.26 -8.86 4.63
C ILE A 131 3.48 -9.66 3.33
N ALA A 132 4.64 -10.31 3.18
CA ALA A 132 4.92 -11.16 2.03
C ALA A 132 3.90 -12.30 1.90
N LEU A 133 3.59 -12.98 2.99
CA LEU A 133 2.56 -14.04 3.03
C LEU A 133 1.17 -13.50 2.70
N CYS A 134 0.81 -12.35 3.26
CA CYS A 134 -0.47 -11.68 2.96
C CYS A 134 -0.59 -11.39 1.45
N LEU A 135 0.43 -10.80 0.84
CA LEU A 135 0.45 -10.49 -0.60
C LEU A 135 0.31 -11.75 -1.46
N MET A 136 1.08 -12.81 -1.16
CA MET A 136 1.03 -14.06 -1.93
C MET A 136 -0.31 -14.78 -1.80
N ASN A 137 -0.91 -14.78 -0.61
CA ASN A 137 -2.24 -15.35 -0.39
C ASN A 137 -3.34 -14.55 -1.11
N ASN A 138 -3.07 -13.30 -1.47
CA ASN A 138 -3.96 -12.41 -2.19
C ASN A 138 -3.52 -12.16 -3.65
N GLY A 139 -2.79 -13.10 -4.26
CA GLY A 139 -2.54 -13.10 -5.70
C GLY A 139 -1.23 -12.49 -6.16
N ALA A 140 -0.32 -12.09 -5.25
CA ALA A 140 1.02 -11.71 -5.66
C ALA A 140 1.79 -12.91 -6.25
N ASN A 141 2.37 -12.72 -7.43
CA ASN A 141 3.13 -13.74 -8.12
C ASN A 141 4.63 -13.65 -7.76
N PRO A 142 5.17 -14.59 -6.96
CA PRO A 142 6.57 -14.55 -6.55
C PRO A 142 7.57 -14.89 -7.65
N SER A 143 7.10 -15.27 -8.84
CA SER A 143 7.94 -15.64 -10.00
C SER A 143 8.20 -14.46 -10.94
N LEU A 144 7.55 -13.32 -10.74
CA LEU A 144 7.82 -12.12 -11.52
C LEU A 144 9.27 -11.67 -11.30
N ARG A 145 9.84 -11.06 -12.35
CA ARG A 145 11.22 -10.58 -12.32
C ARG A 145 11.28 -9.07 -12.48
N ASN A 146 12.15 -8.43 -11.70
CA ASN A 146 12.49 -7.03 -11.86
C ASN A 146 13.41 -6.81 -13.10
N GLU A 147 13.84 -5.58 -13.33
CA GLU A 147 14.74 -5.23 -14.44
C GLU A 147 16.10 -5.94 -14.38
N ASP A 148 16.58 -6.31 -13.21
CA ASP A 148 17.80 -7.12 -13.00
C ASP A 148 17.58 -8.63 -13.23
N GLY A 149 16.36 -9.06 -13.60
CA GLY A 149 15.99 -10.46 -13.77
C GLY A 149 15.78 -11.23 -12.46
N GLN A 150 15.73 -10.55 -11.31
CA GLN A 150 15.60 -11.15 -9.99
C GLN A 150 14.13 -11.40 -9.65
N THR A 151 13.82 -12.57 -9.10
CA THR A 151 12.54 -12.84 -8.45
C THR A 151 12.49 -12.16 -7.06
N ALA A 152 11.30 -12.12 -6.42
CA ALA A 152 11.18 -11.61 -5.07
C ALA A 152 12.10 -12.37 -4.08
N TYR A 153 12.26 -13.68 -4.23
CA TYR A 153 13.21 -14.47 -3.44
C TYR A 153 14.65 -13.98 -3.64
N ASP A 154 15.08 -13.84 -4.92
CA ASP A 154 16.45 -13.43 -5.26
C ASP A 154 16.74 -12.01 -4.73
N PHE A 155 15.77 -11.11 -4.89
CA PHE A 155 15.87 -9.73 -4.44
C PHE A 155 16.05 -9.62 -2.92
N HIS A 156 15.21 -10.32 -2.15
CA HIS A 156 15.31 -10.31 -0.68
C HIS A 156 16.59 -10.98 -0.18
N MET A 157 17.02 -12.07 -0.81
CA MET A 157 18.30 -12.72 -0.47
C MET A 157 19.50 -11.81 -0.72
N LYS A 158 19.53 -11.11 -1.88
CA LYS A 158 20.61 -10.17 -2.22
C LYS A 158 20.69 -8.99 -1.25
N ASN A 159 19.54 -8.49 -0.79
CA ASN A 159 19.45 -7.36 0.12
C ASN A 159 19.50 -7.74 1.62
N GLY A 160 19.73 -9.02 1.94
CA GLY A 160 19.90 -9.48 3.33
C GLY A 160 18.61 -9.78 4.09
N TYR A 161 17.43 -9.66 3.47
CA TYR A 161 16.12 -9.95 4.06
C TYR A 161 15.80 -11.46 4.02
N ARG A 162 16.62 -12.27 4.70
CA ARG A 162 16.58 -13.74 4.64
C ARG A 162 15.23 -14.31 5.09
N GLU A 163 14.65 -13.75 6.15
CA GLU A 163 13.39 -14.23 6.72
C GLU A 163 12.25 -14.10 5.70
N ILE A 164 12.19 -12.99 4.95
CA ILE A 164 11.21 -12.78 3.89
C ILE A 164 11.44 -13.77 2.75
N ALA A 165 12.69 -13.94 2.31
CA ALA A 165 13.03 -14.88 1.26
C ALA A 165 12.65 -16.32 1.63
N GLU A 166 12.94 -16.76 2.86
CA GLU A 166 12.57 -18.09 3.36
C GLU A 166 11.05 -18.28 3.43
N ALA A 167 10.30 -17.27 3.85
CA ALA A 167 8.84 -17.29 3.83
C ALA A 167 8.29 -17.48 2.41
N ILE A 168 8.83 -16.77 1.43
CA ILE A 168 8.47 -16.92 0.01
C ILE A 168 8.75 -18.34 -0.47
N LYS A 169 9.94 -18.86 -0.20
CA LYS A 169 10.35 -20.23 -0.61
C LYS A 169 9.45 -21.29 0.01
N LYS A 170 9.14 -21.16 1.30
CA LYS A 170 8.26 -22.08 2.03
C LYS A 170 6.85 -22.08 1.44
N TRP A 171 6.30 -20.91 1.17
CA TRP A 171 4.98 -20.76 0.55
C TRP A 171 4.95 -21.41 -0.84
N GLN A 172 5.93 -21.14 -1.71
CA GLN A 172 6.02 -21.76 -3.05
C GLN A 172 6.11 -23.29 -2.97
N SER A 173 6.82 -23.83 -1.99
CA SER A 173 6.95 -25.28 -1.80
C SER A 173 5.63 -25.91 -1.37
N ALA A 174 4.86 -25.24 -0.51
CA ALA A 174 3.54 -25.67 -0.08
C ALA A 174 2.55 -25.71 -1.25
N GLN A 175 2.55 -24.70 -2.12
CA GLN A 175 1.67 -24.65 -3.31
C GLN A 175 1.98 -25.80 -4.28
N LYS A 176 3.27 -26.11 -4.51
CA LYS A 176 3.68 -27.23 -5.36
C LYS A 176 3.23 -28.58 -4.83
N LYS A 177 3.18 -28.75 -3.51
CA LYS A 177 2.68 -29.99 -2.88
C LYS A 177 1.18 -30.12 -3.07
N THR A 178 0.41 -29.07 -2.80
CA THR A 178 -1.05 -29.06 -2.99
C THR A 178 -1.46 -29.35 -4.43
N ALA A 179 -0.71 -28.80 -5.42
CA ALA A 179 -0.97 -29.02 -6.85
C ALA A 179 -0.62 -30.45 -7.34
N ARG A 180 0.18 -31.21 -6.58
CA ARG A 180 0.49 -32.63 -6.91
C ARG A 180 -0.50 -33.62 -6.31
N ASP A 181 -1.18 -33.19 -5.25
CA ASP A 181 -2.12 -34.02 -4.50
C ASP A 181 -3.56 -33.89 -5.05
N GLN A 182 -3.79 -33.09 -6.11
CA GLN A 182 -5.02 -32.94 -6.89
C GLN A 182 -4.93 -33.64 -8.25
#